data_7830eb05773b39f297a51091a112ecfb
#
_entry.id   7830eb05773b39f297a51091a112ecfb
#
_cell.length_a   1.000
_cell.length_b   1.000
_cell.length_c   1.000
_cell.angle_alpha   90.00
_cell.angle_beta   90.00
_cell.angle_gamma   90.00
#
_symmetry.space_group_name_H-M   'P 1'
#
loop_
_entity.id
_entity.type
_entity.pdbx_description
1 polymer ?
#
loop_
_entity_poly.entity_id
_entity_poly.type
_entity_poly.pdbx_seq_one_letter_code
_entity_poly.pdbx_strand_id
1 'polypeptide(L)'
;MVEPIFRVVDLRVTRGRSSIYDHRSEGSGKLVHIHFCASCGTKLYMTFERFEASCGVYAGTFDDPNWLQIGGGNAKHIFIEAARHETILPPGIPTFLQHAMTNDGTPQEPVIFEKPRVVGKGRTG
;
A
#
# COMPACT_ATOMS: atom_id res chain seq x y z
N MET A 1 -4.93 -2.63 4.29
CA MET A 1 -5.18 -2.69 2.83
C MET A 1 -4.03 -3.43 2.18
N VAL A 2 -4.32 -4.27 1.21
CA VAL A 2 -3.32 -4.93 0.37
C VAL A 2 -3.27 -4.18 -0.95
N GLU A 3 -2.06 -3.76 -1.34
CA GLU A 3 -1.86 -2.90 -2.50
C GLU A 3 -0.74 -3.47 -3.37
N PRO A 4 -1.05 -4.38 -4.31
CA PRO A 4 -0.06 -4.81 -5.29
C PRO A 4 0.34 -3.63 -6.19
N ILE A 5 1.65 -3.54 -6.42
CA ILE A 5 2.25 -2.45 -7.20
C ILE A 5 2.62 -2.98 -8.58
N PHE A 6 2.21 -2.24 -9.60
CA PHE A 6 2.50 -2.54 -11.00
C PHE A 6 3.15 -1.33 -11.65
N ARG A 7 3.74 -1.52 -12.82
CA ARG A 7 4.15 -0.39 -13.66
C ARG A 7 2.89 0.23 -14.29
N VAL A 8 2.81 1.54 -14.36
CA VAL A 8 1.68 2.24 -15.00
C VAL A 8 1.45 1.75 -16.42
N VAL A 9 2.53 1.46 -17.17
CA VAL A 9 2.43 1.00 -18.56
C VAL A 9 1.76 -0.36 -18.70
N ASP A 10 1.68 -1.15 -17.61
CA ASP A 10 1.04 -2.46 -17.60
C ASP A 10 -0.44 -2.40 -17.16
N LEU A 11 -0.91 -1.23 -16.75
CA LEU A 11 -2.30 -1.03 -16.35
C LEU A 11 -3.13 -0.53 -17.54
N ARG A 12 -4.26 -1.18 -17.79
CA ARG A 12 -5.13 -0.83 -18.88
C ARG A 12 -6.59 -0.86 -18.45
N VAL A 13 -7.28 0.25 -18.61
CA VAL A 13 -8.72 0.32 -18.38
C VAL A 13 -9.41 -0.14 -19.66
N THR A 14 -10.11 -1.26 -19.59
CA THR A 14 -10.76 -1.88 -20.75
C THR A 14 -12.22 -1.50 -20.90
N ARG A 15 -12.85 -1.08 -19.80
CA ARG A 15 -14.28 -0.75 -19.78
C ARG A 15 -14.59 0.22 -18.64
N GLY A 16 -15.59 1.05 -18.85
CA GLY A 16 -16.09 1.96 -17.83
C GLY A 16 -15.30 3.26 -17.74
N ARG A 17 -15.70 4.10 -16.81
CA ARG A 17 -15.12 5.41 -16.58
C ARG A 17 -14.80 5.60 -15.11
N SER A 18 -13.62 6.12 -14.84
CA SER A 18 -13.19 6.46 -13.48
C SER A 18 -13.19 7.97 -13.27
N SER A 19 -13.37 8.36 -12.01
CA SER A 19 -13.09 9.70 -11.52
C SER A 19 -11.85 9.67 -10.66
N ILE A 20 -11.26 10.83 -10.41
CA ILE A 20 -10.02 10.95 -9.66
C ILE A 20 -10.24 11.88 -8.48
N TYR A 21 -9.82 11.45 -7.29
CA TYR A 21 -9.66 12.29 -6.12
C TYR A 21 -8.19 12.47 -5.82
N ASP A 22 -7.73 13.71 -5.75
CA ASP A 22 -6.35 14.01 -5.42
C ASP A 22 -6.21 14.18 -3.92
N HIS A 23 -5.47 13.25 -3.30
CA HIS A 23 -5.14 13.29 -1.89
C HIS A 23 -3.69 13.74 -1.71
N ARG A 24 -3.49 14.78 -0.90
CA ARG A 24 -2.13 15.21 -0.55
C ARG A 24 -1.65 14.46 0.68
N SER A 25 -0.58 13.70 0.51
CA SER A 25 0.03 12.96 1.61
C SER A 25 0.64 13.93 2.63
N GLU A 26 0.31 13.77 3.89
CA GLU A 26 0.87 14.60 4.97
C GLU A 26 2.37 14.38 5.11
N GLY A 27 2.83 13.13 4.97
CA GLY A 27 4.24 12.79 5.16
C GLY A 27 5.15 13.38 4.08
N SER A 28 4.79 13.24 2.81
CA SER A 28 5.63 13.67 1.69
C SER A 28 5.22 15.01 1.09
N GLY A 29 4.01 15.47 1.32
CA GLY A 29 3.44 16.63 0.64
C GLY A 29 3.08 16.38 -0.83
N LYS A 30 3.26 15.15 -1.32
CA LYS A 30 3.00 14.76 -2.70
C LYS A 30 1.57 14.25 -2.88
N LEU A 31 1.05 14.37 -4.09
CA LEU A 31 -0.30 13.92 -4.41
C LEU A 31 -0.35 12.42 -4.64
N VAL A 32 -1.40 11.80 -4.13
CA VAL A 32 -1.85 10.46 -4.48
C VAL A 32 -3.16 10.61 -5.24
N HIS A 33 -3.18 10.14 -6.48
CA HIS A 33 -4.36 10.20 -7.33
C HIS A 33 -5.17 8.92 -7.14
N ILE A 34 -6.32 9.03 -6.47
CA ILE A 34 -7.19 7.87 -6.21
C ILE A 34 -8.21 7.79 -7.33
N HIS A 35 -8.11 6.74 -8.13
CA HIS A 35 -9.01 6.46 -9.24
C HIS A 35 -10.14 5.56 -8.76
N PHE A 36 -11.37 6.03 -8.89
CA PHE A 36 -12.54 5.31 -8.40
C PHE A 36 -13.64 5.25 -9.48
N CYS A 37 -14.51 4.26 -9.35
CA CYS A 37 -15.63 4.11 -10.28
C CYS A 37 -16.56 5.31 -10.18
N ALA A 38 -16.83 5.97 -11.32
CA ALA A 38 -17.69 7.15 -11.35
C ALA A 38 -19.15 6.84 -11.02
N SER A 39 -19.56 5.56 -11.14
CA SER A 39 -20.95 5.15 -10.90
C SER A 39 -21.19 4.72 -9.46
N CYS A 40 -20.28 3.94 -8.85
CA CYS A 40 -20.51 3.35 -7.52
C CYS A 40 -19.49 3.80 -6.46
N GLY A 41 -18.46 4.55 -6.84
CA GLY A 41 -17.46 5.04 -5.90
C GLY A 41 -16.42 4.04 -5.47
N THR A 42 -16.43 2.80 -5.98
CA THR A 42 -15.43 1.80 -5.63
C THR A 42 -14.03 2.26 -6.04
N LYS A 43 -13.10 2.27 -5.11
CA LYS A 43 -11.69 2.59 -5.39
C LYS A 43 -11.06 1.47 -6.20
N LEU A 44 -10.38 1.81 -7.27
CA LEU A 44 -9.84 0.85 -8.23
C LEU A 44 -8.31 0.79 -8.15
N TYR A 45 -7.65 1.92 -8.30
CA TYR A 45 -6.19 1.99 -8.24
C TYR A 45 -5.73 3.40 -7.89
N MET A 46 -4.44 3.51 -7.55
CA MET A 46 -3.79 4.79 -7.26
C MET A 46 -2.61 5.00 -8.20
N THR A 47 -2.42 6.26 -8.59
CA THR A 47 -1.18 6.72 -9.21
C THR A 47 -0.55 7.77 -8.31
N PHE A 48 0.76 8.02 -8.47
CA PHE A 48 1.52 8.77 -7.50
C PHE A 48 2.34 9.86 -8.16
N GLU A 49 2.29 11.07 -7.62
CA GLU A 49 3.23 12.13 -7.99
C GLU A 49 4.66 11.74 -7.64
N ARG A 50 4.86 11.08 -6.50
CA ARG A 50 6.18 10.66 -6.00
C ARG A 50 6.79 9.52 -6.81
N PHE A 51 5.98 8.61 -7.34
CA PHE A 51 6.40 7.40 -8.06
C PHE A 51 5.62 7.29 -9.36
N GLU A 52 5.93 8.16 -10.32
CA GLU A 52 5.13 8.32 -11.55
C GLU A 52 5.06 7.07 -12.42
N ALA A 53 6.07 6.22 -12.37
CA ALA A 53 6.10 4.98 -13.17
C ALA A 53 5.30 3.83 -12.55
N SER A 54 4.83 3.98 -11.33
CA SER A 54 4.15 2.92 -10.57
C SER A 54 2.68 3.26 -10.33
N CYS A 55 1.88 2.21 -10.18
CA CYS A 55 0.51 2.32 -9.70
C CYS A 55 0.23 1.24 -8.66
N GLY A 56 -0.67 1.54 -7.73
CA GLY A 56 -1.12 0.60 -6.72
C GLY A 56 -2.57 0.21 -6.98
N VAL A 57 -2.86 -1.07 -7.05
CA VAL A 57 -4.22 -1.56 -7.28
C VAL A 57 -4.81 -2.03 -5.96
N TYR A 58 -6.07 -1.72 -5.71
CA TYR A 58 -6.77 -2.20 -4.53
C TYR A 58 -7.09 -3.69 -4.72
N ALA A 59 -6.42 -4.56 -3.94
CA ALA A 59 -6.50 -6.01 -4.12
C ALA A 59 -7.92 -6.56 -3.96
N GLY A 60 -8.77 -5.88 -3.18
CA GLY A 60 -10.15 -6.30 -2.98
C GLY A 60 -11.03 -6.25 -4.22
N THR A 61 -10.56 -5.62 -5.30
CA THR A 61 -11.31 -5.52 -6.57
C THR A 61 -10.89 -6.56 -7.60
N PHE A 62 -9.95 -7.45 -7.29
CA PHE A 62 -9.55 -8.52 -8.21
C PHE A 62 -10.63 -9.59 -8.34
N ASP A 63 -10.84 -10.08 -9.56
CA ASP A 63 -11.78 -11.16 -9.82
C ASP A 63 -11.39 -12.45 -9.10
N ASP A 64 -10.09 -12.78 -9.08
CA ASP A 64 -9.55 -13.89 -8.31
C ASP A 64 -8.73 -13.34 -7.14
N PRO A 65 -9.25 -13.37 -5.90
CA PRO A 65 -8.52 -12.85 -4.75
C PRO A 65 -7.30 -13.69 -4.36
N ASN A 66 -7.17 -14.90 -4.89
CA ASN A 66 -6.12 -15.84 -4.51
C ASN A 66 -4.93 -15.88 -5.46
N TRP A 67 -4.95 -15.09 -6.55
CA TRP A 67 -3.83 -15.12 -7.49
C TRP A 67 -2.55 -14.51 -6.89
N LEU A 68 -2.70 -13.59 -5.93
CA LEU A 68 -1.58 -12.93 -5.29
C LEU A 68 -1.14 -13.70 -4.05
N GLN A 69 0.05 -14.27 -4.10
CA GLN A 69 0.67 -14.94 -2.96
C GLN A 69 1.60 -13.96 -2.26
N ILE A 70 1.29 -13.63 -0.99
CA ILE A 70 2.04 -12.64 -0.21
C ILE A 70 3.07 -13.34 0.65
N GLY A 71 4.32 -12.90 0.56
CA GLY A 71 5.42 -13.42 1.37
C GLY A 71 6.56 -12.42 1.53
N GLY A 72 7.60 -12.81 2.25
CA GLY A 72 8.74 -11.93 2.56
C GLY A 72 9.53 -11.47 1.33
N GLY A 73 9.47 -12.22 0.23
CA GLY A 73 10.19 -11.91 -0.98
C GLY A 73 9.49 -10.93 -1.92
N ASN A 74 8.19 -10.67 -1.71
CA ASN A 74 7.41 -9.84 -2.61
C ASN A 74 6.53 -8.80 -1.92
N ALA A 75 6.61 -8.69 -0.60
CA ALA A 75 5.72 -7.81 0.16
C ALA A 75 6.47 -7.09 1.28
N LYS A 76 5.88 -6.01 1.74
CA LYS A 76 6.33 -5.28 2.91
C LYS A 76 5.13 -4.62 3.60
N HIS A 77 5.26 -4.42 4.91
CA HIS A 77 4.31 -3.64 5.68
C HIS A 77 4.83 -2.21 5.79
N ILE A 78 4.04 -1.23 5.42
CA ILE A 78 4.40 0.18 5.55
C ILE A 78 3.35 0.92 6.38
N PHE A 79 3.76 2.07 6.94
CA PHE A 79 2.91 2.92 7.78
C PHE A 79 2.33 2.22 9.01
N ILE A 80 3.10 1.34 9.62
CA ILE A 80 2.64 0.57 10.78
C ILE A 80 2.39 1.47 11.99
N GLU A 81 3.04 2.63 12.09
CA GLU A 81 2.75 3.57 13.17
C GLU A 81 1.31 4.10 13.15
N ALA A 82 0.67 4.09 11.97
CA ALA A 82 -0.73 4.49 11.79
C ALA A 82 -1.69 3.31 11.81
N ALA A 83 -1.20 2.09 12.01
CA ALA A 83 -2.03 0.91 12.02
C ALA A 83 -2.91 0.87 13.28
N ARG A 84 -4.10 0.33 13.11
CA ARG A 84 -5.01 0.10 14.23
C ARG A 84 -4.36 -0.83 15.26
N HIS A 85 -4.51 -0.49 16.54
CA HIS A 85 -4.08 -1.40 17.61
C HIS A 85 -4.75 -2.76 17.47
N GLU A 86 -4.06 -3.79 17.89
CA GLU A 86 -4.47 -5.19 17.81
C GLU A 86 -4.50 -5.76 16.37
N THR A 87 -4.01 -5.02 15.37
CA THR A 87 -3.72 -5.59 14.06
C THR A 87 -2.60 -6.62 14.20
N ILE A 88 -2.79 -7.79 13.62
CA ILE A 88 -1.79 -8.86 13.66
C ILE A 88 -0.99 -8.82 12.37
N LEU A 89 0.34 -8.70 12.51
CA LEU A 89 1.27 -8.74 11.39
C LEU A 89 1.85 -10.14 11.26
N PRO A 90 1.75 -10.79 10.10
CA PRO A 90 2.40 -12.07 9.86
C PRO A 90 3.92 -11.95 9.95
N PRO A 91 4.62 -13.03 10.33
CA PRO A 91 6.08 -12.99 10.40
C PRO A 91 6.74 -13.01 9.01
N GLY A 92 8.03 -12.70 8.98
CA GLY A 92 8.85 -12.86 7.77
C GLY A 92 8.72 -11.77 6.74
N ILE A 93 7.94 -10.74 6.98
CA ILE A 93 7.70 -9.64 6.02
C ILE A 93 8.42 -8.37 6.51
N PRO A 94 9.25 -7.73 5.67
CA PRO A 94 9.87 -6.46 6.04
C PRO A 94 8.83 -5.42 6.46
N THR A 95 9.03 -4.81 7.62
CA THR A 95 8.06 -3.92 8.26
C THR A 95 8.68 -2.57 8.55
N PHE A 96 7.96 -1.51 8.21
CA PHE A 96 8.39 -0.12 8.34
C PHE A 96 7.34 0.68 9.09
N LEU A 97 7.78 1.56 9.99
CA LEU A 97 6.86 2.45 10.71
C LEU A 97 6.19 3.46 9.78
N GLN A 98 6.93 3.95 8.80
CA GLN A 98 6.45 4.84 7.75
C GLN A 98 6.64 4.18 6.39
N HIS A 99 7.09 4.90 5.39
CA HIS A 99 7.44 4.31 4.10
C HIS A 99 8.79 3.59 4.16
N ALA A 100 9.05 2.71 3.18
CA ALA A 100 10.34 2.01 3.07
C ALA A 100 11.50 2.94 2.68
N MET A 101 11.18 4.13 2.19
CA MET A 101 12.15 5.17 1.85
C MET A 101 11.73 6.50 2.45
N THR A 102 12.69 7.34 2.82
CA THR A 102 12.44 8.72 3.19
C THR A 102 11.97 9.53 1.96
N ASN A 103 11.55 10.78 2.19
CA ASN A 103 11.07 11.65 1.10
C ASN A 103 12.17 11.98 0.08
N ASP A 104 13.44 11.88 0.46
CA ASP A 104 14.58 12.09 -0.44
C ASP A 104 15.06 10.79 -1.12
N GLY A 105 14.35 9.68 -0.91
CA GLY A 105 14.66 8.40 -1.54
C GLY A 105 15.67 7.54 -0.78
N THR A 106 16.04 7.90 0.46
CA THR A 106 16.95 7.09 1.27
C THR A 106 16.23 5.85 1.80
N PRO A 107 16.73 4.62 1.53
CA PRO A 107 16.12 3.42 2.07
C PRO A 107 16.17 3.39 3.61
N GLN A 108 15.10 2.88 4.20
CA GLN A 108 15.00 2.68 5.64
C GLN A 108 15.30 1.22 5.98
N GLU A 109 15.79 0.99 7.20
CA GLU A 109 16.01 -0.36 7.71
C GLU A 109 14.69 -0.99 8.13
N PRO A 110 14.33 -2.16 7.56
CA PRO A 110 13.12 -2.86 7.99
C PRO A 110 13.33 -3.60 9.31
N VAL A 111 12.22 -3.85 9.99
CA VAL A 111 12.18 -4.84 11.08
C VAL A 111 11.44 -6.06 10.53
N ILE A 112 12.02 -7.24 10.73
CA ILE A 112 11.40 -8.51 10.33
C ILE A 112 11.15 -9.32 11.60
N PHE A 113 9.89 -9.58 11.90
CA PHE A 113 9.51 -10.35 13.07
C PHE A 113 9.54 -11.85 12.74
N GLU A 114 10.08 -12.65 13.63
CA GLU A 114 10.11 -14.11 13.47
C GLU A 114 8.79 -14.77 13.85
N LYS A 115 7.97 -14.07 14.63
CA LYS A 115 6.66 -14.54 15.11
C LYS A 115 5.60 -13.47 14.78
N PRO A 116 4.31 -13.84 14.74
CA PRO A 116 3.26 -12.85 14.54
C PRO A 116 3.38 -11.72 15.58
N ARG A 117 3.25 -10.49 15.11
CA ARG A 117 3.36 -9.28 15.95
C ARG A 117 2.01 -8.60 16.05
N VAL A 118 1.58 -8.29 17.27
CA VAL A 118 0.36 -7.52 17.53
C VAL A 118 0.71 -6.04 17.65
N VAL A 119 0.14 -5.21 16.77
CA VAL A 119 0.39 -3.77 16.77
C VAL A 119 -0.20 -3.13 18.03
N GLY A 120 0.58 -2.27 18.67
CA GLY A 120 0.16 -1.53 19.84
C GLY A 120 0.35 -2.25 21.16
N LYS A 121 0.35 -3.58 21.18
CA LYS A 121 0.68 -4.33 22.39
C LYS A 121 2.18 -4.33 22.59
N GLY A 122 2.60 -4.03 23.81
CA GLY A 122 4.01 -3.94 24.16
C GLY A 122 4.69 -2.64 23.76
N ARG A 123 3.98 -1.67 23.20
CA ARG A 123 4.53 -0.32 22.97
C ARG A 123 4.77 0.43 24.25
N THR A 124 4.04 0.07 25.29
CA THR A 124 4.17 0.59 26.64
C THR A 124 5.04 -0.28 27.52
N GLY A 125 5.40 -1.40 26.99
CA GLY A 125 6.23 -2.35 27.72
C GLY A 125 7.55 -2.58 27.05
#